data_968c116709be4f66132a4289c0e90d9f
#
_entry.id   968c116709be4f66132a4289c0e90d9f
#
_cell.length_a   1.000
_cell.length_b   1.000
_cell.length_c   1.000
_cell.angle_alpha   90.00
_cell.angle_beta   90.00
_cell.angle_gamma   90.00
#
_symmetry.space_group_name_H-M   'P 1'
#
loop_
_entity.id
_entity.type
_entity.pdbx_description
1 polymer ?
#
loop_
_entity_poly.entity_id
_entity_poly.type
_entity_poly.pdbx_seq_one_letter_code
_entity_poly.pdbx_strand_id
1 'polypeptide(L)'
;MTLLRRLSIAFAALFLAASANAQSQDPTTQGLAPGDQIRITVWRKPEMSCDCTVAGNGTIIHPLYREVQVVGVPLTTVEDRLRTFLARYEQNPQFVIQPLVKIVVGGEVRTPNIYSVPPETTIAQAIALAGGNTDRGNLREVKVIRDRNEIKMDVSRPDSDAGVLQIRSGDQILIGRRGRSAMEYVSPITSSIAAIAAIASILIK
;
A
#
# COMPACT_ATOMS: atom_id res chain seq x y z
N MET A 1 41.59 -38.09 23.90
CA MET A 1 40.18 -37.65 24.00
C MET A 1 40.00 -36.15 24.21
N THR A 2 40.99 -35.34 24.30
CA THR A 2 40.92 -33.88 24.59
C THR A 2 40.98 -32.98 23.37
N LEU A 3 41.46 -33.44 22.22
CA LEU A 3 41.56 -32.65 21.00
C LEU A 3 40.24 -32.55 20.21
N LEU A 4 39.40 -33.61 20.19
CA LEU A 4 38.12 -33.60 19.51
C LEU A 4 37.09 -32.67 20.18
N ARG A 5 37.19 -32.44 21.49
CA ARG A 5 36.27 -31.61 22.28
C ARG A 5 36.53 -30.12 22.05
N ARG A 6 37.72 -29.72 21.66
CA ARG A 6 38.08 -28.32 21.36
C ARG A 6 37.67 -27.89 19.95
N LEU A 7 37.59 -28.83 19.01
CA LEU A 7 37.17 -28.54 17.62
C LEU A 7 35.64 -28.29 17.50
N SER A 8 34.85 -28.99 18.36
CA SER A 8 33.39 -28.83 18.37
C SER A 8 32.92 -27.47 18.93
N ILE A 9 33.69 -26.88 19.85
CA ILE A 9 33.36 -25.58 20.47
C ILE A 9 33.69 -24.42 19.52
N ALA A 10 34.74 -24.57 18.70
CA ALA A 10 35.11 -23.56 17.70
C ALA A 10 34.11 -23.47 16.51
N PHE A 11 33.47 -24.61 16.15
CA PHE A 11 32.47 -24.64 15.08
C PHE A 11 31.11 -24.09 15.51
N ALA A 12 30.73 -24.21 16.79
CA ALA A 12 29.50 -23.64 17.35
C ALA A 12 29.56 -22.11 17.50
N ALA A 13 30.76 -21.54 17.73
CA ALA A 13 30.96 -20.09 17.84
C ALA A 13 30.88 -19.38 16.49
N LEU A 14 31.18 -20.05 15.38
CA LEU A 14 31.14 -19.47 14.06
C LEU A 14 29.71 -19.36 13.49
N PHE A 15 28.77 -20.16 13.98
CA PHE A 15 27.36 -20.13 13.52
C PHE A 15 26.51 -19.07 14.24
N LEU A 16 26.95 -18.52 15.38
CA LEU A 16 26.21 -17.48 16.13
C LEU A 16 26.47 -16.06 15.61
N ALA A 17 27.45 -15.85 14.73
CA ALA A 17 27.80 -14.52 14.22
C ALA A 17 27.01 -14.09 12.96
N ALA A 18 26.19 -14.96 12.38
CA ALA A 18 25.49 -14.71 11.13
C ALA A 18 24.04 -14.19 11.28
N SER A 19 23.57 -13.95 12.53
CA SER A 19 22.15 -13.58 12.77
C SER A 19 21.90 -12.12 13.15
N ALA A 20 22.82 -11.21 12.87
CA ALA A 20 22.66 -9.82 13.28
C ALA A 20 22.81 -8.86 12.10
N ASN A 21 21.84 -8.79 11.21
CA ASN A 21 21.60 -7.63 10.36
C ASN A 21 20.22 -7.67 9.66
N ALA A 22 19.16 -8.00 10.39
CA ALA A 22 17.84 -7.55 10.00
C ALA A 22 17.64 -6.14 10.59
N GLN A 23 18.36 -5.16 10.07
CA GLN A 23 18.05 -3.77 10.33
C GLN A 23 16.71 -3.49 9.66
N SER A 24 15.68 -3.30 10.48
CA SER A 24 14.43 -2.65 10.06
C SER A 24 14.84 -1.27 9.55
N GLN A 25 14.94 -1.11 8.24
CA GLN A 25 15.18 0.19 7.64
C GLN A 25 13.90 0.99 7.84
N ASP A 26 13.94 1.89 8.80
CA ASP A 26 12.90 2.91 8.96
C ASP A 26 12.71 3.63 7.61
N PRO A 27 11.49 3.70 7.08
CA PRO A 27 11.23 4.34 5.79
C PRO A 27 11.61 5.83 5.78
N THR A 28 11.73 6.45 6.95
CA THR A 28 12.21 7.85 7.13
C THR A 28 13.70 8.03 6.88
N THR A 29 14.49 6.95 6.88
CA THR A 29 15.95 7.01 6.65
C THR A 29 16.30 6.79 5.17
N GLN A 30 15.40 6.20 4.38
CA GLN A 30 15.59 6.09 2.93
C GLN A 30 15.29 7.46 2.29
N GLY A 31 16.32 8.08 1.70
CA GLY A 31 16.14 9.31 0.92
C GLY A 31 15.20 9.08 -0.27
N LEU A 32 14.59 10.15 -0.75
CA LEU A 32 13.73 10.13 -1.93
C LEU A 32 14.48 9.64 -3.17
N ALA A 33 13.79 8.90 -4.01
CA ALA A 33 14.29 8.41 -5.31
C ALA A 33 13.62 9.16 -6.47
N PRO A 34 14.24 9.18 -7.66
CA PRO A 34 13.60 9.69 -8.86
C PRO A 34 12.26 8.98 -9.13
N GLY A 35 11.22 9.74 -9.41
CA GLY A 35 9.86 9.23 -9.63
C GLY A 35 8.98 9.18 -8.37
N ASP A 36 9.56 9.30 -7.18
CA ASP A 36 8.79 9.43 -5.95
C ASP A 36 7.93 10.70 -5.95
N GLN A 37 6.91 10.70 -5.13
CA GLN A 37 6.07 11.86 -4.93
C GLN A 37 6.20 12.40 -3.51
N ILE A 38 6.14 13.74 -3.41
CA ILE A 38 6.12 14.44 -2.14
C ILE A 38 5.01 15.49 -2.16
N ARG A 39 4.31 15.60 -1.06
CA ARG A 39 3.41 16.71 -0.79
C ARG A 39 4.14 17.77 0.00
N ILE A 40 4.18 18.98 -0.53
CA ILE A 40 4.70 20.17 0.15
C ILE A 40 3.49 21.05 0.41
N THR A 41 3.23 21.34 1.68
CA THR A 41 2.16 22.26 2.09
C THR A 41 2.79 23.45 2.78
N VAL A 42 2.69 24.63 2.20
CA VAL A 42 3.18 25.89 2.77
C VAL A 42 2.00 26.65 3.35
N TRP A 43 2.11 27.07 4.61
CA TRP A 43 1.04 27.77 5.31
C TRP A 43 0.67 29.07 4.61
N ARG A 44 -0.63 29.24 4.32
CA ARG A 44 -1.19 30.44 3.64
C ARG A 44 -0.61 30.74 2.25
N LYS A 45 0.10 29.79 1.64
CA LYS A 45 0.72 29.94 0.33
C LYS A 45 0.35 28.76 -0.57
N PRO A 46 -0.90 28.69 -1.06
CA PRO A 46 -1.33 27.59 -1.93
C PRO A 46 -0.53 27.53 -3.24
N GLU A 47 -0.03 28.68 -3.71
CA GLU A 47 0.82 28.79 -4.90
C GLU A 47 2.21 28.17 -4.73
N MET A 48 2.65 27.97 -3.49
CA MET A 48 3.90 27.28 -3.14
C MET A 48 3.65 25.84 -2.67
N SER A 49 2.39 25.43 -2.54
CA SER A 49 2.03 24.07 -2.13
C SER A 49 1.81 23.20 -3.35
N CYS A 50 2.28 21.94 -3.30
CA CYS A 50 2.13 21.01 -4.42
C CYS A 50 2.19 19.55 -3.98
N ASP A 51 1.54 18.68 -4.78
CA ASP A 51 1.87 17.26 -4.86
C ASP A 51 2.88 17.10 -6.00
N CYS A 52 4.15 17.13 -5.65
CA CYS A 52 5.24 17.22 -6.61
C CYS A 52 5.91 15.87 -6.84
N THR A 53 6.44 15.65 -8.03
CA THR A 53 7.23 14.46 -8.37
C THR A 53 8.71 14.81 -8.36
N VAL A 54 9.53 13.87 -7.92
CA VAL A 54 10.99 13.96 -7.97
C VAL A 54 11.45 13.64 -9.39
N ALA A 55 12.17 14.57 -10.01
CA ALA A 55 12.70 14.43 -11.36
C ALA A 55 13.88 13.45 -11.43
N GLY A 56 14.19 12.98 -12.64
CA GLY A 56 15.35 12.11 -12.88
C GLY A 56 16.70 12.72 -12.52
N ASN A 57 16.82 14.04 -12.54
CA ASN A 57 18.01 14.78 -12.10
C ASN A 57 18.06 14.98 -10.57
N GLY A 58 17.08 14.48 -9.82
CA GLY A 58 17.04 14.54 -8.38
C GLY A 58 16.43 15.81 -7.79
N THR A 59 15.84 16.69 -8.61
CA THR A 59 15.16 17.90 -8.15
C THR A 59 13.65 17.72 -8.15
N ILE A 60 12.91 18.68 -7.59
CA ILE A 60 11.44 18.67 -7.55
C ILE A 60 10.90 19.22 -8.87
N ILE A 61 9.95 18.51 -9.50
CA ILE A 61 9.24 18.98 -10.70
C ILE A 61 8.18 20.00 -10.26
N HIS A 62 8.62 21.23 -10.07
CA HIS A 62 7.76 22.37 -9.79
C HIS A 62 8.44 23.66 -10.25
N PRO A 63 7.73 24.66 -10.79
CA PRO A 63 8.33 25.88 -11.30
C PRO A 63 9.23 26.61 -10.29
N LEU A 64 8.84 26.61 -9.01
CA LEU A 64 9.58 27.29 -7.92
C LEU A 64 10.72 26.42 -7.37
N TYR A 65 10.56 25.08 -7.28
CA TYR A 65 11.48 24.19 -6.55
C TYR A 65 12.53 23.49 -7.42
N ARG A 66 12.75 23.94 -8.65
CA ARG A 66 13.71 23.35 -9.59
C ARG A 66 15.14 23.23 -9.06
N GLU A 67 15.51 24.10 -8.14
CA GLU A 67 16.87 24.16 -7.58
C GLU A 67 17.03 23.27 -6.34
N VAL A 68 15.93 22.72 -5.80
CA VAL A 68 15.96 21.95 -4.56
C VAL A 68 16.29 20.49 -4.89
N GLN A 69 17.52 20.08 -4.57
CA GLN A 69 17.98 18.70 -4.70
C GLN A 69 17.46 17.85 -3.53
N VAL A 70 16.76 16.75 -3.84
CA VAL A 70 16.06 15.93 -2.81
C VAL A 70 16.43 14.45 -2.86
N VAL A 71 17.03 13.97 -3.95
CA VAL A 71 17.40 12.55 -4.12
C VAL A 71 18.58 12.17 -3.25
N GLY A 72 18.51 11.00 -2.63
CA GLY A 72 19.60 10.38 -1.90
C GLY A 72 19.96 11.06 -0.57
N VAL A 73 19.10 11.93 -0.07
CA VAL A 73 19.29 12.62 1.22
C VAL A 73 18.13 12.34 2.17
N PRO A 74 18.34 12.29 3.47
CA PRO A 74 17.28 12.15 4.46
C PRO A 74 16.24 13.27 4.33
N LEU A 75 14.99 12.96 4.68
CA LEU A 75 13.87 13.91 4.61
C LEU A 75 14.14 15.18 5.42
N THR A 76 14.80 15.06 6.57
CA THR A 76 15.23 16.21 7.39
C THR A 76 16.14 17.16 6.61
N THR A 77 17.07 16.63 5.81
CA THR A 77 17.93 17.44 4.96
C THR A 77 17.14 18.13 3.84
N VAL A 78 16.12 17.46 3.30
CA VAL A 78 15.20 18.07 2.33
C VAL A 78 14.42 19.21 2.96
N GLU A 79 13.96 19.06 4.20
CA GLU A 79 13.29 20.11 4.97
C GLU A 79 14.19 21.33 5.14
N ASP A 80 15.45 21.15 5.52
CA ASP A 80 16.40 22.24 5.71
C ASP A 80 16.69 23.00 4.40
N ARG A 81 16.86 22.25 3.31
CA ARG A 81 17.03 22.84 1.96
C ARG A 81 15.82 23.64 1.53
N LEU A 82 14.63 23.09 1.76
CA LEU A 82 13.39 23.77 1.42
C LEU A 82 13.16 24.99 2.32
N ARG A 83 13.49 24.92 3.60
CA ARG A 83 13.45 26.05 4.52
C ARG A 83 14.36 27.19 4.05
N THR A 84 15.58 26.85 3.67
CA THR A 84 16.55 27.82 3.12
C THR A 84 16.05 28.44 1.82
N PHE A 85 15.41 27.64 0.96
CA PHE A 85 14.82 28.13 -0.28
C PHE A 85 13.65 29.09 -0.02
N LEU A 86 12.70 28.69 0.82
CA LEU A 86 11.50 29.45 1.16
C LEU A 86 11.82 30.73 1.93
N ALA A 87 12.93 30.76 2.70
CA ALA A 87 13.40 31.94 3.42
C ALA A 87 13.73 33.12 2.49
N ARG A 88 13.91 32.88 1.19
CA ARG A 88 14.06 33.95 0.17
C ARG A 88 12.76 34.72 -0.07
N TYR A 89 11.62 34.10 0.23
CA TYR A 89 10.28 34.64 -0.05
C TYR A 89 9.54 35.03 1.24
N GLU A 90 9.88 34.40 2.39
CA GLU A 90 9.25 34.65 3.68
C GLU A 90 10.22 34.47 4.83
N GLN A 91 10.22 35.40 5.79
CA GLN A 91 11.20 35.41 6.89
C GLN A 91 11.12 34.19 7.82
N ASN A 92 9.94 33.60 8.00
CA ASN A 92 9.72 32.39 8.81
C ASN A 92 8.74 31.44 8.15
N PRO A 93 9.17 30.70 7.10
CA PRO A 93 8.28 29.83 6.35
C PRO A 93 7.80 28.67 7.22
N GLN A 94 6.48 28.53 7.33
CA GLN A 94 5.82 27.39 7.96
C GLN A 94 5.37 26.43 6.87
N PHE A 95 5.90 25.22 6.87
CA PHE A 95 5.58 24.21 5.86
C PHE A 95 5.72 22.79 6.41
N VAL A 96 5.10 21.84 5.74
CA VAL A 96 5.19 20.40 6.00
C VAL A 96 5.56 19.70 4.70
N ILE A 97 6.46 18.73 4.79
CA ILE A 97 6.79 17.80 3.71
C ILE A 97 6.29 16.42 4.11
N GLN A 98 5.57 15.77 3.20
CA GLN A 98 5.06 14.42 3.38
C GLN A 98 5.40 13.58 2.15
N PRO A 99 6.17 12.47 2.28
CA PRO A 99 6.36 11.54 1.20
C PRO A 99 5.02 10.88 0.83
N LEU A 100 4.81 10.61 -0.45
CA LEU A 100 3.64 9.91 -0.95
C LEU A 100 4.08 8.66 -1.69
N VAL A 101 3.43 7.54 -1.38
CA VAL A 101 3.61 6.28 -2.10
C VAL A 101 2.51 6.10 -3.14
N LYS A 102 2.88 5.62 -4.32
CA LYS A 102 1.93 5.30 -5.39
C LYS A 102 1.48 3.86 -5.25
N ILE A 103 0.18 3.67 -5.16
CA ILE A 103 -0.46 2.36 -5.10
C ILE A 103 -1.53 2.24 -6.18
N VAL A 104 -1.79 1.02 -6.62
CA VAL A 104 -2.90 0.70 -7.51
C VAL A 104 -4.01 0.07 -6.66
N VAL A 105 -5.22 0.60 -6.73
CA VAL A 105 -6.40 -0.04 -6.15
C VAL A 105 -7.32 -0.44 -7.28
N GLY A 106 -7.65 -1.73 -7.36
CA GLY A 106 -8.41 -2.30 -8.47
C GLY A 106 -9.28 -3.50 -8.10
N GLY A 107 -9.87 -4.10 -9.12
CA GLY A 107 -10.84 -5.18 -8.95
C GLY A 107 -12.25 -4.63 -8.62
N GLU A 108 -12.95 -5.28 -7.71
CA GLU A 108 -14.33 -4.92 -7.34
C GLU A 108 -14.37 -3.73 -6.35
N VAL A 109 -13.87 -2.55 -6.79
CA VAL A 109 -13.97 -1.25 -6.12
C VAL A 109 -14.75 -0.27 -6.99
N ARG A 110 -15.27 0.80 -6.40
CA ARG A 110 -16.09 1.77 -7.14
C ARG A 110 -15.27 2.63 -8.09
N THR A 111 -14.08 3.02 -7.70
CA THR A 111 -13.18 3.87 -8.49
C THR A 111 -11.78 3.25 -8.57
N PRO A 112 -11.56 2.26 -9.48
CA PRO A 112 -10.23 1.70 -9.70
C PRO A 112 -9.30 2.78 -10.26
N ASN A 113 -8.16 3.00 -9.59
CA ASN A 113 -7.19 4.03 -10.01
C ASN A 113 -5.83 3.81 -9.35
N ILE A 114 -4.86 4.63 -9.77
CA ILE A 114 -3.58 4.82 -9.09
C ILE A 114 -3.77 5.95 -8.07
N TYR A 115 -3.47 5.66 -6.81
CA TYR A 115 -3.57 6.63 -5.72
C TYR A 115 -2.20 6.97 -5.19
N SER A 116 -1.98 8.25 -4.89
CA SER A 116 -0.80 8.74 -4.16
C SER A 116 -1.23 9.03 -2.73
N VAL A 117 -0.73 8.24 -1.80
CA VAL A 117 -1.15 8.27 -0.39
C VAL A 117 0.06 8.29 0.54
N PRO A 118 -0.08 8.82 1.76
CA PRO A 118 0.94 8.69 2.78
C PRO A 118 1.28 7.22 3.08
N PRO A 119 2.53 6.89 3.39
CA PRO A 119 2.95 5.51 3.68
C PRO A 119 2.27 4.92 4.93
N GLU A 120 1.75 5.75 5.83
CA GLU A 120 1.00 5.34 7.02
C GLU A 120 -0.44 4.90 6.70
N THR A 121 -0.88 5.08 5.45
CA THR A 121 -2.23 4.67 5.02
C THR A 121 -2.38 3.16 5.10
N THR A 122 -3.46 2.70 5.69
CA THR A 122 -3.78 1.26 5.76
C THR A 122 -4.45 0.76 4.48
N ILE A 123 -4.42 -0.56 4.26
CA ILE A 123 -5.11 -1.18 3.11
C ILE A 123 -6.62 -0.84 3.13
N ALA A 124 -7.24 -0.85 4.31
CA ALA A 124 -8.66 -0.50 4.45
C ALA A 124 -8.94 0.97 4.05
N GLN A 125 -8.07 1.90 4.47
CA GLN A 125 -8.17 3.30 4.09
C GLN A 125 -7.97 3.50 2.57
N ALA A 126 -7.03 2.78 1.97
CA ALA A 126 -6.81 2.82 0.53
C ALA A 126 -8.04 2.34 -0.26
N ILE A 127 -8.71 1.28 0.21
CA ILE A 127 -9.96 0.79 -0.38
C ILE A 127 -11.08 1.83 -0.19
N ALA A 128 -11.16 2.48 0.97
CA ALA A 128 -12.14 3.54 1.23
C ALA A 128 -11.91 4.75 0.31
N LEU A 129 -10.66 5.15 0.04
CA LEU A 129 -10.31 6.21 -0.92
C LEU A 129 -10.77 5.85 -2.34
N ALA A 130 -10.75 4.57 -2.70
CA ALA A 130 -11.29 4.07 -3.97
C ALA A 130 -12.84 3.97 -3.97
N GLY A 131 -13.52 4.62 -3.03
CA GLY A 131 -14.99 4.63 -2.90
C GLY A 131 -15.55 3.36 -2.26
N GLY A 132 -14.71 2.52 -1.66
CA GLY A 132 -15.07 1.23 -1.09
C GLY A 132 -15.27 0.14 -2.12
N ASN A 133 -15.58 -1.06 -1.65
CA ASN A 133 -15.89 -2.19 -2.53
C ASN A 133 -17.27 -2.05 -3.19
N THR A 134 -17.45 -2.71 -4.35
CA THR A 134 -18.76 -2.88 -4.98
C THR A 134 -19.59 -3.92 -4.21
N ASP A 135 -20.88 -4.06 -4.53
CA ASP A 135 -21.77 -5.07 -3.94
C ASP A 135 -21.27 -6.50 -4.18
N ARG A 136 -20.43 -6.68 -5.21
CA ARG A 136 -19.81 -7.94 -5.59
C ARG A 136 -18.43 -8.15 -4.99
N GLY A 137 -17.86 -7.13 -4.36
CA GLY A 137 -16.53 -7.18 -3.78
C GLY A 137 -16.44 -8.08 -2.55
N ASN A 138 -15.34 -8.83 -2.45
CA ASN A 138 -15.05 -9.72 -1.34
C ASN A 138 -13.89 -9.15 -0.49
N LEU A 139 -14.21 -8.46 0.59
CA LEU A 139 -13.20 -7.92 1.52
C LEU A 139 -12.50 -8.98 2.38
N ARG A 140 -13.02 -10.24 2.39
CA ARG A 140 -12.35 -11.36 3.09
C ARG A 140 -11.18 -11.92 2.32
N GLU A 141 -11.06 -11.56 1.03
CA GLU A 141 -10.03 -12.09 0.15
C GLU A 141 -9.46 -10.94 -0.70
N VAL A 142 -8.86 -9.96 -0.01
CA VAL A 142 -8.12 -8.88 -0.65
C VAL A 142 -6.71 -9.37 -0.94
N LYS A 143 -6.23 -9.14 -2.16
CA LYS A 143 -4.89 -9.50 -2.59
C LYS A 143 -4.03 -8.25 -2.68
N VAL A 144 -2.89 -8.26 -2.01
CA VAL A 144 -1.86 -7.25 -2.15
C VAL A 144 -0.70 -7.87 -2.91
N ILE A 145 -0.41 -7.34 -4.09
CA ILE A 145 0.72 -7.78 -4.90
C ILE A 145 1.87 -6.80 -4.66
N ARG A 146 2.95 -7.30 -4.09
CA ARG A 146 4.19 -6.58 -3.79
C ARG A 146 5.38 -7.38 -4.29
N ASP A 147 6.25 -6.78 -5.09
CA ASP A 147 7.47 -7.43 -5.60
C ASP A 147 7.22 -8.83 -6.22
N ARG A 148 6.11 -8.99 -6.97
CA ARG A 148 5.60 -10.24 -7.55
C ARG A 148 5.09 -11.27 -6.53
N ASN A 149 5.07 -10.96 -5.25
CA ASN A 149 4.49 -11.81 -4.23
C ASN A 149 3.04 -11.42 -3.98
N GLU A 150 2.17 -12.41 -3.83
CA GLU A 150 0.76 -12.21 -3.51
C GLU A 150 0.55 -12.45 -2.00
N ILE A 151 0.05 -11.44 -1.31
CA ILE A 151 -0.36 -11.51 0.10
C ILE A 151 -1.88 -11.44 0.14
N LYS A 152 -2.53 -12.47 0.66
CA LYS A 152 -3.98 -12.50 0.88
C LYS A 152 -4.31 -12.08 2.29
N MET A 153 -5.35 -11.26 2.44
CA MET A 153 -5.79 -10.79 3.76
C MET A 153 -7.29 -10.56 3.82
N ASP A 154 -7.84 -10.67 5.02
CA ASP A 154 -9.24 -10.33 5.32
C ASP A 154 -9.31 -8.89 5.87
N VAL A 155 -9.82 -7.97 5.08
CA VAL A 155 -9.98 -6.55 5.45
C VAL A 155 -11.35 -6.27 6.09
N SER A 156 -12.24 -7.28 6.14
CA SER A 156 -13.57 -7.12 6.73
C SER A 156 -13.56 -7.05 8.27
N ARG A 157 -12.43 -7.40 8.89
CA ARG A 157 -12.27 -7.43 10.35
C ARG A 157 -11.33 -6.32 10.81
N PRO A 158 -11.69 -5.53 11.84
CA PRO A 158 -10.82 -4.49 12.40
C PRO A 158 -9.50 -5.04 12.96
N ASP A 159 -9.52 -6.28 13.48
CA ASP A 159 -8.37 -6.94 14.12
C ASP A 159 -7.49 -7.70 13.12
N SER A 160 -7.72 -7.54 11.82
CA SER A 160 -6.96 -8.27 10.80
C SER A 160 -5.59 -7.65 10.58
N ASP A 161 -4.65 -8.46 10.06
CA ASP A 161 -3.30 -8.03 9.65
C ASP A 161 -3.32 -6.88 8.62
N ALA A 162 -4.48 -6.59 8.02
CA ALA A 162 -4.70 -5.49 7.08
C ALA A 162 -4.53 -4.10 7.73
N GLY A 163 -4.69 -3.98 9.05
CA GLY A 163 -4.41 -2.75 9.80
C GLY A 163 -2.94 -2.54 10.12
N VAL A 164 -2.13 -3.60 10.04
CA VAL A 164 -0.70 -3.59 10.40
C VAL A 164 0.19 -3.49 9.16
N LEU A 165 -0.27 -3.99 8.02
CA LEU A 165 0.52 -3.97 6.79
C LEU A 165 0.65 -2.55 6.27
N GLN A 166 1.84 -1.98 6.40
CA GLN A 166 2.17 -0.68 5.81
C GLN A 166 2.22 -0.78 4.27
N ILE A 167 1.61 0.18 3.63
CA ILE A 167 1.62 0.32 2.17
C ILE A 167 3.01 0.75 1.69
N ARG A 168 3.42 0.23 0.54
CA ARG A 168 4.66 0.63 -0.13
C ARG A 168 4.39 1.08 -1.57
N SER A 169 5.30 1.88 -2.09
CA SER A 169 5.24 2.30 -3.50
C SER A 169 5.27 1.07 -4.42
N GLY A 170 4.36 1.04 -5.39
CA GLY A 170 4.20 -0.07 -6.32
C GLY A 170 3.25 -1.18 -5.87
N ASP A 171 2.70 -1.12 -4.65
CA ASP A 171 1.69 -2.09 -4.21
C ASP A 171 0.44 -2.04 -5.08
N GLN A 172 -0.07 -3.24 -5.40
CA GLN A 172 -1.36 -3.39 -6.09
C GLN A 172 -2.35 -4.07 -5.14
N ILE A 173 -3.41 -3.36 -4.79
CA ILE A 173 -4.47 -3.82 -3.92
C ILE A 173 -5.63 -4.24 -4.82
N LEU A 174 -5.91 -5.53 -4.89
CA LEU A 174 -6.94 -6.09 -5.74
C LEU A 174 -8.05 -6.73 -4.89
N ILE A 175 -9.26 -6.23 -5.06
CA ILE A 175 -10.45 -6.79 -4.42
C ILE A 175 -11.06 -7.81 -5.36
N GLY A 176 -11.11 -9.07 -4.91
CA GLY A 176 -11.73 -10.16 -5.63
C GLY A 176 -13.25 -10.03 -5.69
N ARG A 177 -13.86 -10.77 -6.61
CA ARG A 177 -15.30 -10.87 -6.70
C ARG A 177 -15.80 -11.92 -5.72
N ARG A 178 -16.88 -11.63 -5.00
CA ARG A 178 -17.58 -12.62 -4.18
C ARG A 178 -18.10 -13.71 -5.09
N GLY A 179 -17.69 -14.97 -4.88
CA GLY A 179 -18.20 -16.12 -5.60
C GLY A 179 -19.73 -16.17 -5.47
N ARG A 180 -20.42 -16.55 -6.54
CA ARG A 180 -21.85 -16.85 -6.44
C ARG A 180 -22.03 -17.94 -5.40
N SER A 181 -22.85 -17.68 -4.41
CA SER A 181 -23.26 -18.69 -3.45
C SER A 181 -23.86 -19.85 -4.24
N ALA A 182 -23.51 -21.10 -3.92
CA ALA A 182 -24.12 -22.28 -4.54
C ALA A 182 -25.66 -22.25 -4.46
N MET A 183 -26.21 -21.50 -3.51
CA MET A 183 -27.64 -21.30 -3.33
C MET A 183 -28.30 -20.49 -4.47
N GLU A 184 -27.55 -19.64 -5.18
CA GLU A 184 -28.06 -18.87 -6.33
C GLU A 184 -28.22 -19.76 -7.59
N TYR A 185 -27.54 -20.90 -7.61
CA TYR A 185 -27.67 -21.90 -8.69
C TYR A 185 -28.82 -22.91 -8.44
N VAL A 186 -29.26 -23.05 -7.17
CA VAL A 186 -30.27 -24.06 -6.79
C VAL A 186 -31.69 -23.54 -6.97
N SER A 187 -31.91 -22.21 -6.87
CA SER A 187 -33.27 -21.66 -6.98
C SER A 187 -34.00 -21.90 -8.30
N PRO A 188 -33.37 -21.88 -9.48
CA PRO A 188 -34.09 -22.23 -10.73
C PRO A 188 -34.41 -23.72 -10.89
N ILE A 189 -33.65 -24.61 -10.23
CA ILE A 189 -33.84 -26.07 -10.37
C ILE A 189 -34.98 -26.51 -9.49
N THR A 190 -35.17 -25.96 -8.31
CA THR A 190 -36.28 -26.33 -7.40
C THR A 190 -37.65 -25.92 -7.97
N SER A 191 -37.74 -24.79 -8.68
CA SER A 191 -38.97 -24.35 -9.34
C SER A 191 -39.35 -25.26 -10.52
N SER A 192 -38.38 -25.79 -11.24
CA SER A 192 -38.59 -26.70 -12.37
C SER A 192 -39.09 -28.09 -11.93
N ILE A 193 -38.55 -28.58 -10.80
CA ILE A 193 -38.98 -29.89 -10.23
C ILE A 193 -40.41 -29.77 -9.68
N ALA A 194 -40.79 -28.67 -9.04
CA ALA A 194 -42.14 -28.44 -8.57
C ALA A 194 -43.15 -28.36 -9.72
N ALA A 195 -42.79 -27.76 -10.85
CA ALA A 195 -43.64 -27.71 -12.06
C ALA A 195 -43.85 -29.06 -12.68
N ILE A 196 -42.81 -29.90 -12.76
CA ILE A 196 -42.91 -31.27 -13.30
C ILE A 196 -43.78 -32.15 -12.39
N ALA A 197 -43.66 -32.03 -11.07
CA ALA A 197 -44.50 -32.77 -10.12
C ALA A 197 -45.99 -32.38 -10.23
N ALA A 198 -46.29 -31.09 -10.44
CA ALA A 198 -47.66 -30.60 -10.64
C ALA A 198 -48.28 -31.16 -11.96
N ILE A 199 -47.53 -31.22 -13.03
CA ILE A 199 -48.00 -31.76 -14.29
C ILE A 199 -48.22 -33.27 -14.19
N ALA A 200 -47.36 -34.01 -13.51
CA ALA A 200 -47.52 -35.46 -13.31
C ALA A 200 -48.78 -35.79 -12.48
N SER A 201 -49.13 -34.97 -11.50
CA SER A 201 -50.33 -35.17 -10.67
C SER A 201 -51.67 -34.93 -11.44
N ILE A 202 -51.63 -34.15 -12.52
CA ILE A 202 -52.80 -33.93 -13.40
C ILE A 202 -52.99 -35.06 -14.40
N LEU A 203 -51.93 -35.72 -14.83
CA LEU A 203 -51.96 -36.82 -15.82
C LEU A 203 -52.37 -38.18 -15.22
N ILE A 204 -52.34 -38.35 -13.89
CA ILE A 204 -52.67 -39.59 -13.17
C ILE A 204 -54.12 -39.61 -12.68
N LYS A 205 -54.87 -38.58 -12.94
CA LYS A 205 -56.27 -38.49 -12.59
C LYS A 205 -57.13 -38.65 -13.84
#